data_be1074e6f81644148c3d20900868f11a
#
_entry.id   be1074e6f81644148c3d20900868f11a
#
_cell.length_a   1.000
_cell.length_b   1.000
_cell.length_c   1.000
_cell.angle_alpha   90.00
_cell.angle_beta   90.00
_cell.angle_gamma   90.00
#
_symmetry.space_group_name_H-M   'P 1'
#
loop_
_entity.id
_entity.type
_entity.pdbx_description
1 polymer ?
#
loop_
_entity_poly.entity_id
_entity_poly.type
_entity_poly.pdbx_seq_one_letter_code
_entity_poly.pdbx_strand_id
1 'polypeptide(L)'
;DDVYYNIGKLMYAYQLSKPEKTYKDWTYDTALKNVRQAIAIDPLPIYTQMEGDILFAQQDYAGALAAYEKVNTSNIASPATFFSAAKTKELLKGDPKEVVALMDSCIARCPQPITADFAPYLLERAQMNMNADQARNAMLDYDAYHTAVKGEVNDVFYYYREQAALKARQFQRALDDIAKAIEMNPTDLTYQAEHAVVNLRVGRYEEAIQILNNILKTDPKYGEAYRLLGLCQIQLKKTDEACGNFKKAKELGDPNADELITKYCK
;
A
#
# COMPACT_ATOMS: atom_id res chain seq x y z
N ASP A 1 8.41 17.43 34.19
CA ASP A 1 7.79 16.96 32.93
C ASP A 1 8.80 16.21 32.06
N ASP A 2 9.89 16.83 31.63
CA ASP A 2 10.92 16.21 30.77
C ASP A 2 11.51 14.93 31.35
N VAL A 3 11.69 14.83 32.67
CA VAL A 3 12.20 13.62 33.32
C VAL A 3 11.27 12.44 33.10
N TYR A 4 9.97 12.62 33.34
CA TYR A 4 8.99 11.56 33.12
C TYR A 4 8.86 11.20 31.62
N TYR A 5 8.87 12.19 30.74
CA TYR A 5 8.86 11.96 29.30
C TYR A 5 10.07 11.14 28.84
N ASN A 6 11.27 11.52 29.27
CA ASN A 6 12.50 10.81 28.88
C ASN A 6 12.55 9.39 29.44
N ILE A 7 12.07 9.16 30.66
CA ILE A 7 11.93 7.81 31.21
C ILE A 7 10.94 6.98 30.35
N GLY A 8 9.76 7.51 30.08
CA GLY A 8 8.77 6.85 29.24
C GLY A 8 9.29 6.53 27.83
N LYS A 9 9.96 7.50 27.20
CA LYS A 9 10.59 7.35 25.89
C LYS A 9 11.67 6.26 25.88
N LEU A 10 12.52 6.21 26.94
CA LEU A 10 13.55 5.18 27.06
C LEU A 10 12.95 3.79 27.22
N MET A 11 11.92 3.65 28.05
CA MET A 11 11.20 2.38 28.25
C MET A 11 10.51 1.93 26.96
N TYR A 12 9.90 2.85 26.20
CA TYR A 12 9.28 2.57 24.91
C TYR A 12 10.32 2.08 23.88
N ALA A 13 11.43 2.79 23.74
CA ALA A 13 12.52 2.40 22.84
C ALA A 13 13.11 1.03 23.20
N TYR A 14 13.24 0.74 24.50
CA TYR A 14 13.68 -0.57 24.99
C TYR A 14 12.71 -1.68 24.55
N GLN A 15 11.40 -1.49 24.69
CA GLN A 15 10.40 -2.48 24.27
C GLN A 15 10.42 -2.71 22.74
N LEU A 16 10.59 -1.64 21.95
CA LEU A 16 10.71 -1.75 20.49
C LEU A 16 11.93 -2.55 20.05
N SER A 17 13.04 -2.51 20.80
CA SER A 17 14.26 -3.24 20.49
C SER A 17 14.15 -4.76 20.70
N LYS A 18 13.05 -5.25 21.28
CA LYS A 18 12.82 -6.67 21.61
C LYS A 18 14.03 -7.30 22.34
N PRO A 19 14.46 -6.75 23.47
CA PRO A 19 15.68 -7.16 24.13
C PRO A 19 15.60 -8.61 24.64
N GLU A 20 16.73 -9.32 24.61
CA GLU A 20 16.83 -10.69 25.16
C GLU A 20 16.59 -10.75 26.67
N LYS A 21 16.99 -9.67 27.39
CA LYS A 21 16.75 -9.53 28.81
C LYS A 21 15.62 -8.54 29.05
N THR A 22 14.59 -8.95 29.76
CA THR A 22 13.47 -8.08 30.12
C THR A 22 13.64 -7.57 31.57
N TYR A 23 13.54 -6.26 31.74
CA TYR A 23 13.40 -5.66 33.07
C TYR A 23 11.91 -5.65 33.44
N LYS A 24 11.57 -6.18 34.63
CA LYS A 24 10.19 -6.40 35.09
C LYS A 24 9.31 -5.14 34.98
N ASP A 25 9.89 -3.98 35.23
CA ASP A 25 9.15 -2.71 35.29
C ASP A 25 9.27 -1.87 34.01
N TRP A 26 9.99 -2.37 33.00
CA TRP A 26 10.18 -1.69 31.74
C TRP A 26 9.16 -2.22 30.70
N THR A 27 7.91 -1.90 30.90
CA THR A 27 6.80 -2.31 30.04
C THR A 27 6.20 -1.11 29.30
N TYR A 28 5.39 -1.36 28.29
CA TYR A 28 4.60 -0.30 27.63
C TYR A 28 3.67 0.41 28.64
N ASP A 29 3.09 -0.31 29.62
CA ASP A 29 2.21 0.27 30.63
C ASP A 29 2.98 1.26 31.54
N THR A 30 4.18 0.91 31.95
CA THR A 30 5.01 1.82 32.77
C THR A 30 5.53 2.98 31.94
N ALA A 31 5.85 2.77 30.66
CA ALA A 31 6.19 3.84 29.72
C ALA A 31 5.02 4.83 29.58
N LEU A 32 3.81 4.31 29.32
CA LEU A 32 2.58 5.10 29.18
C LEU A 32 2.27 5.90 30.45
N LYS A 33 2.41 5.28 31.63
CA LYS A 33 2.21 5.95 32.91
C LYS A 33 3.14 7.15 33.07
N ASN A 34 4.42 7.01 32.73
CA ASN A 34 5.37 8.11 32.82
C ASN A 34 5.04 9.23 31.84
N VAL A 35 4.72 8.89 30.57
CA VAL A 35 4.34 9.90 29.57
C VAL A 35 3.07 10.66 30.01
N ARG A 36 2.05 9.97 30.52
CA ARG A 36 0.84 10.61 31.05
C ARG A 36 1.11 11.51 32.25
N GLN A 37 2.10 11.18 33.06
CA GLN A 37 2.53 12.04 34.14
C GLN A 37 3.21 13.32 33.63
N ALA A 38 4.01 13.22 32.57
CA ALA A 38 4.57 14.39 31.89
C ALA A 38 3.46 15.29 31.32
N ILE A 39 2.46 14.71 30.64
CA ILE A 39 1.30 15.44 30.10
C ILE A 39 0.50 16.14 31.17
N ALA A 40 0.35 15.53 32.37
CA ALA A 40 -0.39 16.12 33.48
C ALA A 40 0.34 17.33 34.10
N ILE A 41 1.67 17.37 34.00
CA ILE A 41 2.47 18.50 34.46
C ILE A 41 2.51 19.63 33.44
N ASP A 42 2.80 19.28 32.15
CA ASP A 42 2.80 20.20 31.04
C ASP A 42 2.28 19.49 29.77
N PRO A 43 1.13 19.88 29.20
CA PRO A 43 0.49 19.18 28.09
C PRO A 43 1.14 19.49 26.73
N LEU A 44 2.44 19.27 26.60
CA LEU A 44 3.16 19.46 25.33
C LEU A 44 2.71 18.46 24.25
N PRO A 45 2.54 18.91 23.00
CA PRO A 45 2.14 18.04 21.89
C PRO A 45 3.07 16.84 21.68
N ILE A 46 4.39 16.99 21.93
CA ILE A 46 5.35 15.89 21.79
C ILE A 46 5.10 14.76 22.83
N TYR A 47 4.62 15.09 24.01
CA TYR A 47 4.27 14.08 25.03
C TYR A 47 3.00 13.33 24.60
N THR A 48 2.00 14.06 24.08
CA THR A 48 0.76 13.47 23.56
C THR A 48 1.04 12.60 22.33
N GLN A 49 1.98 13.00 21.46
CA GLN A 49 2.42 12.14 20.35
C GLN A 49 3.03 10.85 20.88
N MET A 50 3.92 10.91 21.87
CA MET A 50 4.52 9.72 22.48
C MET A 50 3.45 8.82 23.14
N GLU A 51 2.42 9.39 23.76
CA GLU A 51 1.27 8.62 24.26
C GLU A 51 0.63 7.82 23.11
N GLY A 52 0.39 8.46 21.97
CA GLY A 52 -0.14 7.80 20.77
C GLY A 52 0.76 6.67 20.26
N ASP A 53 2.08 6.90 20.22
CA ASP A 53 3.06 5.91 19.76
C ASP A 53 3.08 4.66 20.68
N ILE A 54 3.00 4.86 21.99
CA ILE A 54 2.94 3.76 22.94
C ILE A 54 1.62 2.98 22.83
N LEU A 55 0.49 3.68 22.75
CA LEU A 55 -0.83 3.06 22.56
C LEU A 55 -0.89 2.27 21.25
N PHE A 56 -0.32 2.81 20.19
CA PHE A 56 -0.20 2.09 18.91
C PHE A 56 0.59 0.78 19.06
N ALA A 57 1.73 0.82 19.76
CA ALA A 57 2.53 -0.37 20.01
C ALA A 57 1.81 -1.41 20.90
N GLN A 58 0.92 -0.96 21.78
CA GLN A 58 0.02 -1.82 22.56
C GLN A 58 -1.20 -2.32 21.76
N GLN A 59 -1.34 -1.92 20.49
CA GLN A 59 -2.50 -2.19 19.64
C GLN A 59 -3.81 -1.54 20.11
N ASP A 60 -3.74 -0.58 21.02
CA ASP A 60 -4.87 0.32 21.33
C ASP A 60 -4.95 1.41 20.24
N TYR A 61 -5.40 1.00 19.06
CA TYR A 61 -5.47 1.90 17.91
C TYR A 61 -6.47 3.04 18.11
N ALA A 62 -7.56 2.81 18.86
CA ALA A 62 -8.52 3.86 19.14
C ALA A 62 -7.94 4.95 20.05
N GLY A 63 -7.26 4.55 21.12
CA GLY A 63 -6.53 5.48 22.00
C GLY A 63 -5.40 6.21 21.26
N ALA A 64 -4.63 5.49 20.43
CA ALA A 64 -3.57 6.07 19.61
C ALA A 64 -4.10 7.14 18.66
N LEU A 65 -5.18 6.84 17.92
CA LEU A 65 -5.79 7.80 17.00
C LEU A 65 -6.26 9.07 17.73
N ALA A 66 -6.92 8.92 18.87
CA ALA A 66 -7.37 10.07 19.67
C ALA A 66 -6.19 10.96 20.13
N ALA A 67 -5.07 10.34 20.53
CA ALA A 67 -3.87 11.07 20.90
C ALA A 67 -3.26 11.83 19.71
N TYR A 68 -3.12 11.19 18.54
CA TYR A 68 -2.62 11.84 17.32
C TYR A 68 -3.53 12.96 16.83
N GLU A 69 -4.84 12.76 16.83
CA GLU A 69 -5.81 13.80 16.43
C GLU A 69 -5.72 15.02 17.34
N LYS A 70 -5.52 14.83 18.65
CA LYS A 70 -5.28 15.94 19.58
C LYS A 70 -4.02 16.73 19.22
N VAL A 71 -2.94 16.05 18.84
CA VAL A 71 -1.70 16.72 18.38
C VAL A 71 -1.94 17.44 17.07
N ASN A 72 -2.67 16.83 16.14
CA ASN A 72 -2.94 17.39 14.80
C ASN A 72 -3.71 18.72 14.83
N THR A 73 -4.42 19.02 15.90
CA THR A 73 -5.04 20.33 16.10
C THR A 73 -4.05 21.44 16.46
N SER A 74 -2.81 21.09 16.80
CA SER A 74 -1.78 22.06 17.16
C SER A 74 -1.02 22.59 15.93
N ASN A 75 -0.54 23.83 16.02
CA ASN A 75 0.24 24.47 14.94
C ASN A 75 1.62 23.83 14.73
N ILE A 76 2.08 23.00 15.67
CA ILE A 76 3.40 22.34 15.65
C ILE A 76 3.32 20.86 15.28
N ALA A 77 2.15 20.36 14.89
CA ALA A 77 2.00 19.00 14.42
C ALA A 77 2.91 18.72 13.21
N SER A 78 3.70 17.67 13.31
CA SER A 78 4.66 17.26 12.28
C SER A 78 4.00 16.44 11.16
N PRO A 79 4.63 16.31 9.97
CA PRO A 79 4.18 15.35 8.96
C PRO A 79 3.99 13.94 9.54
N ALA A 80 4.93 13.49 10.39
CA ALA A 80 4.90 12.16 10.98
C ALA A 80 3.65 11.91 11.84
N THR A 81 3.15 12.92 12.58
CA THR A 81 1.95 12.75 13.41
C THR A 81 0.69 12.55 12.57
N PHE A 82 0.56 13.29 11.46
CA PHE A 82 -0.54 13.08 10.50
C PHE A 82 -0.45 11.72 9.81
N PHE A 83 0.76 11.29 9.46
CA PHE A 83 1.00 9.95 8.92
C PHE A 83 0.60 8.85 9.91
N SER A 84 1.02 8.97 11.18
CA SER A 84 0.63 8.02 12.23
C SER A 84 -0.88 7.95 12.42
N ALA A 85 -1.57 9.10 12.41
CA ALA A 85 -3.04 9.15 12.47
C ALA A 85 -3.67 8.46 11.26
N ALA A 86 -3.17 8.71 10.04
CA ALA A 86 -3.67 8.09 8.82
C ALA A 86 -3.52 6.55 8.85
N LYS A 87 -2.33 6.05 9.20
CA LYS A 87 -2.07 4.61 9.34
C LYS A 87 -2.94 3.97 10.41
N THR A 88 -3.12 4.63 11.55
CA THR A 88 -3.97 4.14 12.64
C THR A 88 -5.44 4.07 12.21
N LYS A 89 -5.92 5.11 11.52
CA LYS A 89 -7.29 5.14 11.00
C LYS A 89 -7.54 4.06 9.93
N GLU A 90 -6.55 3.79 9.07
CA GLU A 90 -6.60 2.70 8.10
C GLU A 90 -6.71 1.33 8.80
N LEU A 91 -5.93 1.07 9.86
CA LEU A 91 -6.01 -0.15 10.67
C LEU A 91 -7.38 -0.32 11.34
N LEU A 92 -8.02 0.77 11.75
CA LEU A 92 -9.37 0.78 12.29
C LEU A 92 -10.45 0.64 11.21
N LYS A 93 -10.08 0.45 9.94
CA LYS A 93 -10.98 0.38 8.79
C LYS A 93 -11.89 1.62 8.66
N GLY A 94 -11.32 2.78 8.97
CA GLY A 94 -11.98 4.08 8.79
C GLY A 94 -12.23 4.41 7.32
N ASP A 95 -13.01 5.46 7.07
CA ASP A 95 -13.32 5.90 5.70
C ASP A 95 -12.01 6.20 4.93
N PRO A 96 -11.76 5.53 3.79
CA PRO A 96 -10.56 5.76 2.99
C PRO A 96 -10.34 7.22 2.59
N LYS A 97 -11.40 8.00 2.40
CA LYS A 97 -11.30 9.43 2.07
C LYS A 97 -10.78 10.26 3.25
N GLU A 98 -11.17 9.90 4.48
CA GLU A 98 -10.66 10.57 5.68
C GLU A 98 -9.19 10.19 5.92
N VAL A 99 -8.80 8.96 5.59
CA VAL A 99 -7.39 8.52 5.62
C VAL A 99 -6.56 9.35 4.63
N VAL A 100 -7.05 9.53 3.40
CA VAL A 100 -6.39 10.39 2.40
C VAL A 100 -6.29 11.83 2.88
N ALA A 101 -7.33 12.41 3.49
CA ALA A 101 -7.31 13.78 4.01
C ALA A 101 -6.24 14.01 5.11
N LEU A 102 -5.98 12.99 5.94
CA LEU A 102 -4.88 13.02 6.90
C LEU A 102 -3.52 13.02 6.18
N MET A 103 -3.37 12.22 5.11
CA MET A 103 -2.15 12.22 4.31
C MET A 103 -1.96 13.51 3.51
N ASP A 104 -3.03 14.16 3.05
CA ASP A 104 -2.97 15.50 2.45
C ASP A 104 -2.40 16.52 3.44
N SER A 105 -2.83 16.44 4.68
CA SER A 105 -2.31 17.28 5.78
C SER A 105 -0.84 16.95 6.10
N CYS A 106 -0.45 15.68 6.03
CA CYS A 106 0.94 15.24 6.17
C CYS A 106 1.82 15.87 5.08
N ILE A 107 1.44 15.73 3.82
CA ILE A 107 2.19 16.25 2.67
C ILE A 107 2.25 17.79 2.68
N ALA A 108 1.18 18.46 3.07
CA ALA A 108 1.16 19.93 3.17
C ALA A 108 2.15 20.49 4.20
N ARG A 109 2.55 19.68 5.18
CA ARG A 109 3.54 20.06 6.20
C ARG A 109 4.98 19.65 5.84
N CYS A 110 5.17 18.88 4.78
CA CYS A 110 6.51 18.58 4.27
C CYS A 110 7.15 19.82 3.63
N PRO A 111 8.50 19.93 3.65
CA PRO A 111 9.20 20.95 2.88
C PRO A 111 8.83 20.92 1.40
N GLN A 112 8.78 22.10 0.76
CA GLN A 112 8.49 22.22 -0.66
C GLN A 112 9.69 22.83 -1.41
N PRO A 113 10.14 22.23 -2.52
CA PRO A 113 9.69 20.95 -3.11
C PRO A 113 9.97 19.76 -2.20
N ILE A 114 9.16 18.70 -2.32
CA ILE A 114 9.36 17.48 -1.52
C ILE A 114 10.71 16.87 -1.86
N THR A 115 11.52 16.64 -0.82
CA THR A 115 12.84 16.00 -0.93
C THR A 115 12.77 14.50 -0.79
N ALA A 116 13.86 13.78 -1.10
CA ALA A 116 13.93 12.33 -0.97
C ALA A 116 13.58 11.81 0.43
N ASP A 117 13.93 12.56 1.49
CA ASP A 117 13.62 12.19 2.89
C ASP A 117 12.11 12.14 3.19
N PHE A 118 11.32 12.97 2.51
CA PHE A 118 9.87 13.04 2.68
C PHE A 118 9.10 12.31 1.58
N ALA A 119 9.79 11.91 0.50
CA ALA A 119 9.19 11.21 -0.63
C ALA A 119 8.41 9.94 -0.23
N PRO A 120 8.82 9.12 0.77
CA PRO A 120 8.05 7.95 1.19
C PRO A 120 6.59 8.24 1.53
N TYR A 121 6.27 9.44 2.06
CA TYR A 121 4.87 9.81 2.33
C TYR A 121 4.02 9.92 1.05
N LEU A 122 4.63 10.21 -0.10
CA LEU A 122 3.93 10.21 -1.40
C LEU A 122 3.52 8.79 -1.80
N LEU A 123 4.39 7.79 -1.61
CA LEU A 123 4.04 6.39 -1.89
C LEU A 123 2.91 5.90 -0.98
N GLU A 124 2.96 6.24 0.29
CA GLU A 124 1.91 5.89 1.24
C GLU A 124 0.58 6.56 0.85
N ARG A 125 0.59 7.85 0.46
CA ARG A 125 -0.62 8.52 -0.01
C ARG A 125 -1.11 7.94 -1.32
N ALA A 126 -0.22 7.56 -2.25
CA ALA A 126 -0.60 6.89 -3.48
C ALA A 126 -1.37 5.59 -3.21
N GLN A 127 -0.89 4.77 -2.27
CA GLN A 127 -1.58 3.53 -1.88
C GLN A 127 -2.94 3.83 -1.24
N MET A 128 -3.03 4.82 -0.36
CA MET A 128 -4.30 5.23 0.26
C MET A 128 -5.26 5.82 -0.77
N ASN A 129 -4.78 6.57 -1.76
CA ASN A 129 -5.55 7.02 -2.91
C ASN A 129 -6.09 5.84 -3.75
N MET A 130 -5.31 4.78 -3.93
CA MET A 130 -5.77 3.55 -4.60
C MET A 130 -6.90 2.88 -3.82
N ASN A 131 -6.80 2.80 -2.49
CA ASN A 131 -7.82 2.24 -1.60
C ASN A 131 -9.10 3.10 -1.59
N ALA A 132 -8.97 4.41 -1.77
CA ALA A 132 -10.08 5.37 -1.86
C ALA A 132 -10.70 5.49 -3.27
N ASP A 133 -10.28 4.66 -4.21
CA ASP A 133 -10.69 4.69 -5.63
C ASP A 133 -10.29 6.00 -6.37
N GLN A 134 -9.20 6.63 -5.93
CA GLN A 134 -8.68 7.89 -6.47
C GLN A 134 -7.39 7.65 -7.30
N ALA A 135 -7.45 6.72 -8.26
CA ALA A 135 -6.28 6.27 -9.02
C ALA A 135 -5.53 7.41 -9.74
N ARG A 136 -6.23 8.47 -10.18
CA ARG A 136 -5.55 9.64 -10.79
C ARG A 136 -4.68 10.40 -9.80
N ASN A 137 -5.13 10.54 -8.54
CA ASN A 137 -4.34 11.16 -7.49
C ASN A 137 -3.14 10.28 -7.12
N ALA A 138 -3.33 8.96 -7.06
CA ALA A 138 -2.23 8.02 -6.87
C ALA A 138 -1.14 8.20 -7.95
N MET A 139 -1.52 8.38 -9.22
CA MET A 139 -0.56 8.65 -10.31
C MET A 139 0.24 9.93 -10.09
N LEU A 140 -0.41 11.01 -9.62
CA LEU A 140 0.29 12.26 -9.31
C LEU A 140 1.31 12.07 -8.18
N ASP A 141 0.97 11.26 -7.18
CA ASP A 141 1.88 10.94 -6.08
C ASP A 141 3.08 10.12 -6.55
N TYR A 142 2.87 9.10 -7.40
CA TYR A 142 3.97 8.34 -8.00
C TYR A 142 4.89 9.21 -8.86
N ASP A 143 4.34 10.15 -9.64
CA ASP A 143 5.13 11.07 -10.44
C ASP A 143 5.95 12.04 -9.56
N ALA A 144 5.35 12.55 -8.50
CA ALA A 144 6.04 13.39 -7.52
C ALA A 144 7.15 12.63 -6.79
N TYR A 145 6.87 11.38 -6.38
CA TYR A 145 7.88 10.50 -5.78
C TYR A 145 9.07 10.29 -6.72
N HIS A 146 8.80 9.86 -7.96
CA HIS A 146 9.84 9.62 -8.97
C HIS A 146 10.72 10.86 -9.20
N THR A 147 10.12 12.04 -9.18
CA THR A 147 10.83 13.32 -9.29
C THR A 147 11.69 13.58 -8.05
N ALA A 148 11.15 13.39 -6.85
CA ALA A 148 11.84 13.65 -5.59
C ALA A 148 13.09 12.76 -5.40
N VAL A 149 13.01 11.50 -5.86
CA VAL A 149 14.14 10.54 -5.81
C VAL A 149 14.98 10.54 -7.11
N LYS A 150 14.80 11.52 -8.00
CA LYS A 150 15.56 11.69 -9.25
C LYS A 150 15.54 10.47 -10.18
N GLY A 151 14.45 9.71 -10.15
CA GLY A 151 14.29 8.50 -10.96
C GLY A 151 14.97 7.25 -10.40
N GLU A 152 15.57 7.31 -9.22
CA GLU A 152 16.16 6.14 -8.54
C GLU A 152 15.05 5.27 -7.93
N VAL A 153 14.49 4.38 -8.74
CA VAL A 153 13.37 3.49 -8.38
C VAL A 153 13.66 2.05 -8.81
N ASN A 154 12.95 1.09 -8.20
CA ASN A 154 13.05 -0.32 -8.53
C ASN A 154 11.87 -0.80 -9.40
N ASP A 155 11.89 -2.08 -9.77
CA ASP A 155 10.81 -2.78 -10.50
C ASP A 155 9.46 -2.68 -9.80
N VAL A 156 9.44 -2.84 -8.47
CA VAL A 156 8.22 -2.78 -7.65
C VAL A 156 7.52 -1.42 -7.76
N PHE A 157 8.28 -0.32 -7.86
CA PHE A 157 7.70 1.01 -8.08
C PHE A 157 6.93 1.07 -9.41
N TYR A 158 7.52 0.59 -10.49
CA TYR A 158 6.85 0.58 -11.81
C TYR A 158 5.61 -0.31 -11.81
N TYR A 159 5.66 -1.45 -11.14
CA TYR A 159 4.51 -2.35 -10.97
C TYR A 159 3.33 -1.66 -10.26
N TYR A 160 3.54 -0.99 -9.13
CA TYR A 160 2.46 -0.29 -8.45
C TYR A 160 1.96 0.93 -9.23
N ARG A 161 2.84 1.66 -9.93
CA ARG A 161 2.43 2.78 -10.77
C ARG A 161 1.64 2.31 -11.99
N GLU A 162 1.98 1.18 -12.56
CA GLU A 162 1.20 0.51 -13.61
C GLU A 162 -0.24 0.26 -13.15
N GLN A 163 -0.45 -0.35 -11.99
CA GLN A 163 -1.78 -0.62 -11.46
C GLN A 163 -2.61 0.66 -11.30
N ALA A 164 -2.00 1.74 -10.82
CA ALA A 164 -2.65 3.03 -10.72
C ALA A 164 -3.00 3.59 -12.12
N ALA A 165 -2.08 3.48 -13.08
CA ALA A 165 -2.30 3.90 -14.46
C ALA A 165 -3.43 3.11 -15.14
N LEU A 166 -3.44 1.79 -14.95
CA LEU A 166 -4.48 0.90 -15.49
C LEU A 166 -5.86 1.26 -14.91
N LYS A 167 -5.96 1.45 -13.59
CA LYS A 167 -7.19 1.86 -12.92
C LYS A 167 -7.64 3.27 -13.32
N ALA A 168 -6.70 4.18 -13.57
CA ALA A 168 -6.95 5.52 -14.09
C ALA A 168 -7.26 5.54 -15.62
N ARG A 169 -7.26 4.39 -16.27
CA ARG A 169 -7.41 4.19 -17.74
C ARG A 169 -6.32 4.89 -18.57
N GLN A 170 -5.14 5.08 -18.01
CA GLN A 170 -3.96 5.59 -18.72
C GLN A 170 -3.16 4.43 -19.33
N PHE A 171 -3.77 3.73 -20.25
CA PHE A 171 -3.29 2.42 -20.74
C PHE A 171 -1.87 2.47 -21.33
N GLN A 172 -1.50 3.54 -22.03
CA GLN A 172 -0.14 3.63 -22.57
C GLN A 172 0.90 3.72 -21.47
N ARG A 173 0.62 4.51 -20.42
CA ARG A 173 1.51 4.57 -19.24
C ARG A 173 1.59 3.23 -18.52
N ALA A 174 0.48 2.52 -18.40
CA ALA A 174 0.48 1.18 -17.82
C ALA A 174 1.39 0.22 -18.63
N LEU A 175 1.32 0.24 -19.98
CA LEU A 175 2.20 -0.54 -20.83
C LEU A 175 3.67 -0.17 -20.65
N ASP A 176 3.98 1.14 -20.58
CA ASP A 176 5.35 1.62 -20.44
C ASP A 176 5.92 1.23 -19.07
N ASP A 177 5.14 1.33 -18.00
CA ASP A 177 5.57 0.99 -16.66
C ASP A 177 5.76 -0.51 -16.47
N ILE A 178 4.80 -1.35 -16.93
CA ILE A 178 4.97 -2.81 -16.81
C ILE A 178 6.14 -3.32 -17.65
N ALA A 179 6.42 -2.70 -18.81
CA ALA A 179 7.59 -3.04 -19.61
C ALA A 179 8.90 -2.74 -18.84
N LYS A 180 8.97 -1.63 -18.11
CA LYS A 180 10.12 -1.31 -17.25
C LYS A 180 10.27 -2.27 -16.07
N ALA A 181 9.17 -2.66 -15.43
CA ALA A 181 9.21 -3.66 -14.36
C ALA A 181 9.77 -5.00 -14.88
N ILE A 182 9.33 -5.44 -16.07
CA ILE A 182 9.82 -6.66 -16.72
C ILE A 182 11.30 -6.51 -17.16
N GLU A 183 11.71 -5.36 -17.67
CA GLU A 183 13.12 -5.11 -18.02
C GLU A 183 14.05 -5.27 -16.81
N MET A 184 13.62 -4.78 -15.63
CA MET A 184 14.37 -4.88 -14.39
C MET A 184 14.31 -6.27 -13.75
N ASN A 185 13.20 -6.99 -13.89
CA ASN A 185 12.99 -8.34 -13.36
C ASN A 185 12.26 -9.24 -14.36
N PRO A 186 12.97 -9.75 -15.39
CA PRO A 186 12.34 -10.46 -16.50
C PRO A 186 11.80 -11.85 -16.14
N THR A 187 12.18 -12.39 -14.98
CA THR A 187 11.74 -13.73 -14.54
C THR A 187 10.48 -13.71 -13.67
N ASP A 188 10.01 -12.54 -13.28
CA ASP A 188 8.79 -12.42 -12.48
C ASP A 188 7.54 -12.66 -13.35
N LEU A 189 6.87 -13.77 -13.10
CA LEU A 189 5.67 -14.15 -13.83
C LEU A 189 4.48 -13.24 -13.49
N THR A 190 4.49 -12.59 -12.34
CA THR A 190 3.45 -11.61 -11.94
C THR A 190 3.48 -10.42 -12.89
N TYR A 191 4.67 -9.86 -13.16
CA TYR A 191 4.79 -8.73 -14.10
C TYR A 191 4.40 -9.12 -15.53
N GLN A 192 4.76 -10.34 -15.97
CA GLN A 192 4.33 -10.84 -17.27
C GLN A 192 2.81 -11.03 -17.33
N ALA A 193 2.17 -11.51 -16.26
CA ALA A 193 0.72 -11.65 -16.18
C ALA A 193 0.03 -10.28 -16.21
N GLU A 194 0.52 -9.29 -15.47
CA GLU A 194 -0.01 -7.92 -15.52
C GLU A 194 0.16 -7.30 -16.91
N HIS A 195 1.28 -7.53 -17.60
CA HIS A 195 1.43 -7.12 -18.99
C HIS A 195 0.32 -7.71 -19.89
N ALA A 196 -0.02 -8.99 -19.70
CA ALA A 196 -1.15 -9.60 -20.39
C ALA A 196 -2.50 -8.97 -20.01
N VAL A 197 -2.69 -8.61 -18.73
CA VAL A 197 -3.88 -7.88 -18.26
C VAL A 197 -4.00 -6.53 -18.95
N VAL A 198 -2.95 -5.74 -19.04
CA VAL A 198 -2.99 -4.44 -19.73
C VAL A 198 -3.34 -4.63 -21.21
N ASN A 199 -2.71 -5.61 -21.90
CA ASN A 199 -3.03 -5.91 -23.31
C ASN A 199 -4.50 -6.32 -23.49
N LEU A 200 -5.04 -7.15 -22.58
CA LEU A 200 -6.46 -7.51 -22.58
C LEU A 200 -7.35 -6.26 -22.42
N ARG A 201 -6.98 -5.33 -21.54
CA ARG A 201 -7.75 -4.08 -21.32
C ARG A 201 -7.75 -3.13 -22.50
N VAL A 202 -6.70 -3.14 -23.30
CA VAL A 202 -6.61 -2.33 -24.53
C VAL A 202 -7.12 -3.04 -25.79
N GLY A 203 -7.58 -4.29 -25.65
CA GLY A 203 -8.14 -5.07 -26.77
C GLY A 203 -7.11 -5.79 -27.63
N ARG A 204 -5.85 -5.89 -27.19
CA ARG A 204 -4.78 -6.63 -27.86
C ARG A 204 -4.78 -8.09 -27.37
N TYR A 205 -5.85 -8.81 -27.76
CA TYR A 205 -6.11 -10.15 -27.20
C TYR A 205 -5.09 -11.18 -27.64
N GLU A 206 -4.62 -11.12 -28.88
CA GLU A 206 -3.64 -12.04 -29.44
C GLU A 206 -2.27 -11.88 -28.76
N GLU A 207 -1.83 -10.65 -28.49
CA GLU A 207 -0.60 -10.37 -27.75
C GLU A 207 -0.70 -10.88 -26.30
N ALA A 208 -1.84 -10.63 -25.66
CA ALA A 208 -2.08 -11.17 -24.30
C ALA A 208 -2.00 -12.70 -24.30
N ILE A 209 -2.60 -13.38 -25.26
CA ILE A 209 -2.55 -14.85 -25.38
C ILE A 209 -1.11 -15.34 -25.58
N GLN A 210 -0.29 -14.65 -26.38
CA GLN A 210 1.12 -15.02 -26.58
C GLN A 210 1.91 -14.93 -25.25
N ILE A 211 1.74 -13.86 -24.50
CA ILE A 211 2.37 -13.67 -23.20
C ILE A 211 1.95 -14.78 -22.24
N LEU A 212 0.66 -15.05 -22.13
CA LEU A 212 0.09 -16.04 -21.23
C LEU A 212 0.56 -17.47 -21.58
N ASN A 213 0.64 -17.79 -22.87
CA ASN A 213 1.21 -19.08 -23.31
C ASN A 213 2.68 -19.22 -22.95
N ASN A 214 3.47 -18.14 -22.95
CA ASN A 214 4.86 -18.17 -22.52
C ASN A 214 4.96 -18.36 -21.01
N ILE A 215 4.09 -17.74 -20.20
CA ILE A 215 3.99 -17.99 -18.76
C ILE A 215 3.73 -19.49 -18.53
N LEU A 216 2.76 -20.09 -19.23
CA LEU A 216 2.40 -21.50 -19.07
C LEU A 216 3.46 -22.50 -19.56
N LYS A 217 4.38 -22.07 -20.44
CA LYS A 217 5.57 -22.88 -20.77
C LYS A 217 6.57 -22.92 -19.59
N THR A 218 6.65 -21.83 -18.82
CA THR A 218 7.55 -21.70 -17.68
C THR A 218 6.93 -22.33 -16.43
N ASP A 219 5.68 -22.03 -16.14
CA ASP A 219 4.89 -22.60 -15.06
C ASP A 219 3.52 -23.10 -15.56
N PRO A 220 3.40 -24.40 -15.88
CA PRO A 220 2.12 -24.99 -16.33
C PRO A 220 1.02 -25.00 -15.25
N LYS A 221 1.34 -24.62 -14.01
CA LYS A 221 0.39 -24.58 -12.90
C LYS A 221 -0.06 -23.15 -12.54
N TYR A 222 0.34 -22.15 -13.31
CA TYR A 222 -0.05 -20.76 -13.08
C TYR A 222 -1.53 -20.57 -13.40
N GLY A 223 -2.41 -20.80 -12.42
CA GLY A 223 -3.89 -20.81 -12.58
C GLY A 223 -4.45 -19.51 -13.16
N GLU A 224 -3.90 -18.37 -12.74
CA GLU A 224 -4.30 -17.06 -13.26
C GLU A 224 -4.10 -16.92 -14.79
N ALA A 225 -3.03 -17.48 -15.34
CA ALA A 225 -2.80 -17.43 -16.79
C ALA A 225 -3.91 -18.15 -17.56
N TYR A 226 -4.40 -19.30 -17.08
CA TYR A 226 -5.56 -19.96 -17.69
C TYR A 226 -6.81 -19.11 -17.58
N ARG A 227 -7.05 -18.44 -16.44
CA ARG A 227 -8.18 -17.53 -16.29
C ARG A 227 -8.11 -16.38 -17.29
N LEU A 228 -6.94 -15.75 -17.44
CA LEU A 228 -6.74 -14.63 -18.35
C LEU A 228 -6.85 -15.08 -19.84
N LEU A 229 -6.34 -16.28 -20.19
CA LEU A 229 -6.53 -16.89 -21.51
C LEU A 229 -8.03 -17.05 -21.83
N GLY A 230 -8.79 -17.59 -20.89
CA GLY A 230 -10.24 -17.71 -21.04
C GLY A 230 -10.90 -16.36 -21.27
N LEU A 231 -10.51 -15.30 -20.54
CA LEU A 231 -11.05 -13.95 -20.74
C LEU A 231 -10.71 -13.40 -22.13
N CYS A 232 -9.49 -13.59 -22.63
CA CYS A 232 -9.13 -13.20 -24.00
C CYS A 232 -9.97 -13.95 -25.04
N GLN A 233 -10.18 -15.27 -24.85
CA GLN A 233 -10.95 -16.11 -25.77
C GLN A 233 -12.45 -15.74 -25.76
N ILE A 234 -13.03 -15.33 -24.64
CA ILE A 234 -14.38 -14.77 -24.61
C ILE A 234 -14.50 -13.54 -25.53
N GLN A 235 -13.52 -12.63 -25.46
CA GLN A 235 -13.52 -11.45 -26.33
C GLN A 235 -13.40 -11.80 -27.81
N LEU A 236 -12.68 -12.88 -28.12
CA LEU A 236 -12.55 -13.44 -29.48
C LEU A 236 -13.70 -14.37 -29.89
N LYS A 237 -14.76 -14.48 -29.05
CA LYS A 237 -15.95 -15.34 -29.28
C LYS A 237 -15.63 -16.84 -29.34
N LYS A 238 -14.56 -17.29 -28.69
CA LYS A 238 -14.13 -18.68 -28.58
C LYS A 238 -14.57 -19.28 -27.24
N THR A 239 -15.89 -19.37 -27.05
CA THR A 239 -16.48 -19.70 -25.73
C THR A 239 -16.07 -21.09 -25.25
N ASP A 240 -16.02 -22.11 -26.12
CA ASP A 240 -15.69 -23.48 -25.72
C ASP A 240 -14.23 -23.58 -25.19
N GLU A 241 -13.28 -22.94 -25.90
CA GLU A 241 -11.89 -22.86 -25.46
C GLU A 241 -11.76 -22.12 -24.14
N ALA A 242 -12.49 -20.99 -24.00
CA ALA A 242 -12.51 -20.20 -22.76
C ALA A 242 -13.00 -21.03 -21.58
N CYS A 243 -14.05 -21.81 -21.76
CA CYS A 243 -14.60 -22.67 -20.71
C CYS A 243 -13.63 -23.80 -20.32
N GLY A 244 -12.88 -24.33 -21.26
CA GLY A 244 -11.79 -25.27 -20.97
C GLY A 244 -10.73 -24.63 -20.04
N ASN A 245 -10.32 -23.41 -20.37
CA ASN A 245 -9.32 -22.67 -19.59
C ASN A 245 -9.85 -22.24 -18.21
N PHE A 246 -11.10 -21.79 -18.08
CA PHE A 246 -11.69 -21.47 -16.78
C PHE A 246 -11.79 -22.71 -15.86
N LYS A 247 -12.14 -23.88 -16.40
CA LYS A 247 -12.14 -25.13 -15.64
C LYS A 247 -10.73 -25.48 -15.17
N LYS A 248 -9.72 -25.29 -16.03
CA LYS A 248 -8.32 -25.52 -15.67
C LYS A 248 -7.84 -24.56 -14.60
N ALA A 249 -8.19 -23.27 -14.69
CA ALA A 249 -7.91 -22.28 -13.64
C ALA A 249 -8.53 -22.69 -12.29
N LYS A 250 -9.78 -23.16 -12.28
CA LYS A 250 -10.44 -23.69 -11.09
C LYS A 250 -9.70 -24.89 -10.48
N GLU A 251 -9.33 -25.87 -11.31
CA GLU A 251 -8.55 -27.04 -10.86
C GLU A 251 -7.22 -26.65 -10.18
N LEU A 252 -6.64 -25.53 -10.62
CA LEU A 252 -5.40 -24.98 -10.09
C LEU A 252 -5.61 -23.99 -8.92
N GLY A 253 -6.86 -23.81 -8.46
CA GLY A 253 -7.19 -23.04 -7.28
C GLY A 253 -7.35 -21.53 -7.52
N ASP A 254 -7.54 -21.07 -8.78
CA ASP A 254 -7.83 -19.65 -9.04
C ASP A 254 -9.18 -19.24 -8.42
N PRO A 255 -9.21 -18.25 -7.51
CA PRO A 255 -10.41 -17.92 -6.74
C PRO A 255 -11.53 -17.32 -7.59
N ASN A 256 -11.23 -16.78 -8.77
CA ASN A 256 -12.18 -16.08 -9.63
C ASN A 256 -12.77 -17.00 -10.74
N ALA A 257 -12.28 -18.25 -10.86
CA ALA A 257 -12.66 -19.13 -11.96
C ALA A 257 -14.11 -19.57 -11.90
N ASP A 258 -14.68 -19.83 -10.71
CA ASP A 258 -16.06 -20.29 -10.54
C ASP A 258 -17.08 -19.29 -11.03
N GLU A 259 -16.88 -18.02 -10.75
CA GLU A 259 -17.76 -16.96 -11.25
C GLU A 259 -17.77 -16.92 -12.78
N LEU A 260 -16.58 -17.04 -13.41
CA LEU A 260 -16.45 -17.01 -14.87
C LEU A 260 -17.08 -18.24 -15.53
N ILE A 261 -16.93 -19.42 -14.95
CA ILE A 261 -17.60 -20.64 -15.40
C ILE A 261 -19.11 -20.45 -15.36
N THR A 262 -19.64 -19.96 -14.24
CA THR A 262 -21.08 -19.72 -14.08
C THR A 262 -21.61 -18.72 -15.11
N LYS A 263 -20.82 -17.69 -15.40
CA LYS A 263 -21.19 -16.60 -16.31
C LYS A 263 -21.17 -16.99 -17.79
N TYR A 264 -20.17 -17.76 -18.20
CA TYR A 264 -19.87 -17.98 -19.61
C TYR A 264 -20.04 -19.43 -20.08
N CYS A 265 -20.04 -20.42 -19.18
CA CYS A 265 -20.04 -21.83 -19.55
C CYS A 265 -21.37 -22.49 -19.18
N LYS A 266 -22.30 -22.45 -20.13
CA LYS A 266 -23.60 -23.09 -20.00
C LYS A 266 -23.56 -24.49 -20.54
#